data_0e579ae0620baadcd3de9325133c5cad
#
_entry.id   0e579ae0620baadcd3de9325133c5cad
#
_cell.length_a   1.000
_cell.length_b   1.000
_cell.length_c   1.000
_cell.angle_alpha   90.00
_cell.angle_beta   90.00
_cell.angle_gamma   90.00
#
_symmetry.space_group_name_H-M   'P 1'
#
loop_
_entity.id
_entity.type
_entity.pdbx_description
1 polymer ?
#
loop_
_entity_poly.entity_id
_entity_poly.type
_entity_poly.pdbx_seq_one_letter_code
_entity_poly.pdbx_strand_id
1 'polypeptide(L)'
;MFLGKEVRYYAFDVFWRLPPLLGWLPIWINDSLFFLMNEWMPIEVWNEDTQEFKSRPIVLQISRNLTAFMTVLIQLIREVLLGGLETIVAFSSWDWIDKNPWAELPGLPWTIVAAGAAILSYKVSGKGLALFAGLTMIYISIFGQWKPSMQTLSFILVAAPLSFIFGLGLGIAAFKSKRVEKALYPILLVMQTMPQYAVLVPALVLFGVGDHAAVIITMVVAIPPMILLTILGLRAVPPEVIEAGRMSGCNNWQLMFKVLIPTARRDILIGVNQVIMVCFSMAVISAFIGAKGLGFNLLLALIS
;
A
#
# COMPACT_ATOMS: atom_id res chain seq x y z
N MET A 1 8.76 -5.72 23.06
CA MET A 1 7.68 -6.69 22.87
C MET A 1 6.46 -6.48 23.80
N PHE A 2 6.56 -5.70 24.87
CA PHE A 2 5.49 -5.42 25.85
C PHE A 2 4.54 -4.27 25.47
N LEU A 3 4.95 -3.35 24.62
CA LEU A 3 4.14 -2.18 24.20
C LEU A 3 2.93 -2.49 23.31
N GLY A 4 2.90 -3.66 22.67
CA GLY A 4 1.84 -4.00 21.69
C GLY A 4 0.48 -4.37 22.31
N LYS A 5 0.42 -4.81 23.55
CA LYS A 5 -0.83 -5.20 24.23
C LYS A 5 -1.53 -4.00 24.86
N GLU A 6 -0.79 -3.12 25.49
CA GLU A 6 -1.36 -1.93 26.13
C GLU A 6 -1.85 -0.89 25.12
N VAL A 7 -1.12 -0.67 24.02
CA VAL A 7 -1.56 0.27 22.97
C VAL A 7 -2.88 -0.16 22.33
N ARG A 8 -3.13 -1.47 22.17
CA ARG A 8 -4.44 -1.97 21.69
C ARG A 8 -5.58 -1.68 22.65
N TYR A 9 -5.31 -1.77 23.96
CA TYR A 9 -6.31 -1.48 24.98
C TYR A 9 -6.61 0.02 25.04
N TYR A 10 -5.59 0.88 24.98
CA TYR A 10 -5.75 2.34 24.96
C TYR A 10 -6.42 2.85 23.67
N ALA A 11 -6.10 2.31 22.52
CA ALA A 11 -6.77 2.67 21.26
C ALA A 11 -8.27 2.34 21.32
N PHE A 12 -8.63 1.22 21.95
CA PHE A 12 -9.99 0.79 22.16
C PHE A 12 -10.74 1.73 23.14
N ASP A 13 -10.08 2.14 24.22
CA ASP A 13 -10.66 3.00 25.26
C ASP A 13 -10.84 4.44 24.77
N VAL A 14 -9.93 4.94 23.93
CA VAL A 14 -10.05 6.27 23.29
C VAL A 14 -11.21 6.29 22.29
N PHE A 15 -11.44 5.20 21.57
CA PHE A 15 -12.54 5.09 20.61
C PHE A 15 -13.93 5.18 21.27
N TRP A 16 -14.10 4.61 22.46
CA TRP A 16 -15.35 4.69 23.25
C TRP A 16 -15.63 6.07 23.85
N ARG A 17 -14.62 6.94 23.92
CA ARG A 17 -14.76 8.32 24.45
C ARG A 17 -15.06 9.35 23.40
N LEU A 18 -15.22 8.96 22.11
CA LEU A 18 -15.63 9.88 21.03
C LEU A 18 -17.09 10.37 21.23
N PRO A 19 -17.38 11.63 20.84
CA PRO A 19 -18.69 12.22 21.08
C PRO A 19 -19.86 11.43 20.48
N PRO A 20 -21.03 11.47 21.08
CA PRO A 20 -22.20 10.63 20.72
C PRO A 20 -22.75 10.81 19.30
N LEU A 21 -22.28 11.79 18.53
CA LEU A 21 -22.64 12.00 17.12
C LEU A 21 -22.16 10.90 16.16
N LEU A 22 -21.19 10.07 16.57
CA LEU A 22 -20.70 8.91 15.82
C LEU A 22 -21.04 7.57 16.51
N GLY A 23 -21.76 7.62 17.63
CA GLY A 23 -21.94 6.50 18.54
C GLY A 23 -22.80 5.33 18.03
N TRP A 24 -23.59 5.53 16.98
CA TRP A 24 -24.43 4.47 16.41
C TRP A 24 -23.74 3.64 15.31
N LEU A 25 -22.82 4.26 14.56
CA LEU A 25 -22.04 3.55 13.55
C LEU A 25 -20.96 2.61 14.16
N PRO A 26 -20.27 3.01 15.23
CA PRO A 26 -19.22 2.20 15.86
C PRO A 26 -19.69 0.88 16.47
N ILE A 27 -20.85 0.84 17.08
CA ILE A 27 -21.35 -0.36 17.77
C ILE A 27 -21.55 -1.50 16.77
N TRP A 28 -22.17 -1.22 15.66
CA TRP A 28 -22.45 -2.21 14.62
C TRP A 28 -21.19 -2.76 13.95
N ILE A 29 -20.25 -1.87 13.63
CA ILE A 29 -18.96 -2.24 13.05
C ILE A 29 -18.10 -2.97 14.08
N ASN A 30 -18.11 -2.53 15.33
CA ASN A 30 -17.36 -3.13 16.41
C ASN A 30 -17.85 -4.55 16.71
N ASP A 31 -19.16 -4.75 16.84
CA ASP A 31 -19.74 -6.07 17.11
C ASP A 31 -19.51 -7.04 15.94
N SER A 32 -19.62 -6.56 14.71
CA SER A 32 -19.30 -7.35 13.52
C SER A 32 -17.82 -7.71 13.43
N LEU A 33 -16.92 -6.77 13.73
CA LEU A 33 -15.48 -7.01 13.76
C LEU A 33 -15.08 -7.91 14.92
N PHE A 34 -15.69 -7.73 16.11
CA PHE A 34 -15.44 -8.56 17.28
C PHE A 34 -15.89 -10.02 17.05
N PHE A 35 -17.07 -10.19 16.43
CA PHE A 35 -17.58 -11.49 16.02
C PHE A 35 -16.65 -12.17 14.98
N LEU A 36 -16.24 -11.45 13.94
CA LEU A 36 -15.29 -11.93 12.93
C LEU A 36 -13.93 -12.27 13.53
N MET A 37 -13.48 -11.51 14.51
CA MET A 37 -12.16 -11.67 15.12
C MET A 37 -12.10 -12.78 16.17
N ASN A 38 -13.19 -13.02 16.91
CA ASN A 38 -13.16 -13.92 18.07
C ASN A 38 -14.02 -15.18 17.91
N GLU A 39 -15.11 -15.11 17.17
CA GLU A 39 -16.10 -16.21 17.12
C GLU A 39 -16.17 -16.91 15.76
N TRP A 40 -15.81 -16.21 14.68
CA TRP A 40 -15.88 -16.77 13.35
C TRP A 40 -14.57 -17.48 12.99
N MET A 41 -14.62 -18.79 12.88
CA MET A 41 -13.50 -19.68 12.50
C MET A 41 -12.27 -19.61 13.46
N PRO A 42 -12.38 -20.09 14.71
CA PRO A 42 -11.21 -20.25 15.58
C PRO A 42 -10.25 -21.31 15.01
N ILE A 43 -8.97 -20.97 14.94
CA ILE A 43 -7.89 -21.94 14.68
C ILE A 43 -7.17 -22.21 15.99
N GLU A 44 -6.89 -23.46 16.28
CA GLU A 44 -6.02 -23.86 17.39
C GLU A 44 -4.56 -23.64 16.99
N VAL A 45 -3.87 -22.78 17.71
CA VAL A 45 -2.44 -22.50 17.52
C VAL A 45 -1.70 -22.88 18.79
N TRP A 46 -0.63 -23.68 18.64
CA TRP A 46 0.24 -24.03 19.74
C TRP A 46 0.92 -22.79 20.31
N ASN A 47 0.79 -22.59 21.61
CA ASN A 47 1.45 -21.51 22.33
C ASN A 47 2.67 -22.06 23.07
N GLU A 48 3.86 -21.70 22.64
CA GLU A 48 5.13 -22.18 23.23
C GLU A 48 5.33 -21.74 24.68
N ASP A 49 4.77 -20.57 25.07
CA ASP A 49 4.92 -20.03 26.43
C ASP A 49 4.05 -20.78 27.47
N THR A 50 2.89 -21.29 27.05
CA THR A 50 1.92 -21.94 27.97
C THR A 50 1.81 -23.44 27.74
N GLN A 51 2.47 -23.98 26.71
CA GLN A 51 2.37 -25.39 26.28
C GLN A 51 0.92 -25.88 26.06
N GLU A 52 0.03 -24.96 25.66
CA GLU A 52 -1.38 -25.25 25.39
C GLU A 52 -1.80 -24.78 24.01
N PHE A 53 -2.78 -25.48 23.43
CA PHE A 53 -3.44 -25.02 22.20
C PHE A 53 -4.39 -23.88 22.54
N LYS A 54 -4.14 -22.69 21.98
CA LYS A 54 -5.02 -21.55 22.12
C LYS A 54 -5.75 -21.28 20.82
N SER A 55 -7.07 -21.27 20.87
CA SER A 55 -7.90 -20.91 19.71
C SER A 55 -7.62 -19.46 19.30
N ARG A 56 -7.28 -19.25 18.03
CA ARG A 56 -7.08 -17.91 17.45
C ARG A 56 -7.93 -17.76 16.20
N PRO A 57 -8.67 -16.67 16.04
CA PRO A 57 -9.47 -16.46 14.84
C PRO A 57 -8.57 -16.39 13.59
N ILE A 58 -9.01 -17.03 12.51
CA ILE A 58 -8.31 -17.07 11.21
C ILE A 58 -7.98 -15.66 10.73
N VAL A 59 -8.89 -14.70 10.92
CA VAL A 59 -8.74 -13.32 10.52
C VAL A 59 -7.49 -12.69 11.14
N LEU A 60 -7.22 -12.94 12.43
CA LEU A 60 -6.01 -12.44 13.09
C LEU A 60 -4.73 -13.10 12.56
N GLN A 61 -4.79 -14.36 12.18
CA GLN A 61 -3.63 -15.05 11.62
C GLN A 61 -3.32 -14.53 10.20
N ILE A 62 -4.34 -14.36 9.36
CA ILE A 62 -4.19 -13.75 8.04
C ILE A 62 -3.65 -12.32 8.16
N SER A 63 -4.20 -11.51 9.08
CA SER A 63 -3.73 -10.13 9.28
C SER A 63 -2.26 -10.10 9.73
N ARG A 64 -1.83 -10.99 10.61
CA ARG A 64 -0.43 -11.08 11.07
C ARG A 64 0.52 -11.49 9.95
N ASN A 65 0.16 -12.49 9.15
CA ASN A 65 0.96 -12.93 8.02
C ASN A 65 1.07 -11.82 6.97
N LEU A 66 -0.02 -11.14 6.67
CA LEU A 66 -0.05 -9.99 5.76
C LEU A 66 0.82 -8.84 6.30
N THR A 67 0.71 -8.54 7.59
CA THR A 67 1.53 -7.54 8.28
C THR A 67 3.01 -7.89 8.20
N ALA A 68 3.38 -9.15 8.49
CA ALA A 68 4.76 -9.60 8.40
C ALA A 68 5.31 -9.45 6.96
N PHE A 69 4.55 -9.88 5.96
CA PHE A 69 4.94 -9.74 4.56
C PHE A 69 5.12 -8.27 4.16
N MET A 70 4.20 -7.38 4.53
CA MET A 70 4.32 -5.95 4.24
C MET A 70 5.52 -5.33 4.97
N THR A 71 5.79 -5.73 6.20
CA THR A 71 6.95 -5.26 6.96
C THR A 71 8.25 -5.61 6.24
N VAL A 72 8.39 -6.85 5.75
CA VAL A 72 9.57 -7.28 4.98
C VAL A 72 9.73 -6.44 3.72
N LEU A 73 8.67 -6.24 2.93
CA LEU A 73 8.74 -5.43 1.71
C LEU A 73 9.15 -3.98 1.99
N ILE A 74 8.56 -3.36 3.01
CA ILE A 74 8.89 -1.98 3.39
C ILE A 74 10.34 -1.89 3.86
N GLN A 75 10.79 -2.82 4.71
CA GLN A 75 12.16 -2.86 5.21
C GLN A 75 13.14 -3.01 4.06
N LEU A 76 12.89 -3.91 3.13
CA LEU A 76 13.74 -4.18 1.98
C LEU A 76 13.96 -2.91 1.12
N ILE A 77 12.87 -2.19 0.80
CA ILE A 77 12.96 -0.94 0.04
C ILE A 77 13.61 0.18 0.88
N ARG A 78 13.26 0.27 2.17
CA ARG A 78 13.82 1.28 3.07
C ARG A 78 15.32 1.14 3.25
N GLU A 79 15.82 -0.09 3.32
CA GLU A 79 17.24 -0.36 3.44
C GLU A 79 18.01 -0.02 2.17
N VAL A 80 17.48 -0.36 1.01
CA VAL A 80 18.04 0.11 -0.26
C VAL A 80 18.16 1.62 -0.30
N LEU A 81 17.16 2.35 0.21
CA LEU A 81 17.12 3.82 0.16
C LEU A 81 17.91 4.51 1.30
N LEU A 82 17.98 3.92 2.50
CA LEU A 82 18.51 4.57 3.70
C LEU A 82 19.65 3.84 4.38
N GLY A 83 19.61 2.51 4.43
CA GLY A 83 20.48 1.70 5.30
C GLY A 83 21.60 0.96 4.58
N GLY A 84 21.51 0.83 3.24
CA GLY A 84 22.41 -0.07 2.50
C GLY A 84 21.87 -1.51 2.44
N LEU A 85 22.70 -2.39 1.88
CA LEU A 85 22.31 -3.79 1.60
C LEU A 85 22.47 -4.75 2.80
N GLU A 86 22.75 -4.24 4.00
CA GLU A 86 23.02 -5.08 5.18
C GLU A 86 21.93 -6.12 5.45
N THR A 87 20.65 -5.75 5.31
CA THR A 87 19.55 -6.67 5.63
C THR A 87 19.20 -7.62 4.48
N ILE A 88 19.46 -7.24 3.24
CA ILE A 88 19.32 -8.19 2.10
C ILE A 88 20.32 -9.33 2.30
N VAL A 89 21.47 -9.00 2.87
CA VAL A 89 22.53 -9.94 3.20
C VAL A 89 22.19 -10.79 4.42
N ALA A 90 21.58 -10.22 5.46
CA ALA A 90 21.16 -10.96 6.67
C ALA A 90 20.01 -11.95 6.39
N PHE A 91 19.23 -11.77 5.32
CA PHE A 91 18.20 -12.71 4.91
C PHE A 91 18.74 -13.98 4.23
N SER A 92 19.97 -13.92 3.73
CA SER A 92 20.69 -15.10 3.27
C SER A 92 21.58 -15.61 4.42
N SER A 93 21.13 -16.60 5.17
CA SER A 93 21.83 -17.26 6.28
C SER A 93 23.09 -18.01 5.83
N TRP A 94 23.99 -17.30 5.14
CA TRP A 94 25.25 -17.86 4.70
C TRP A 94 26.41 -17.23 5.45
N ASP A 95 27.10 -18.04 6.27
CA ASP A 95 28.25 -17.69 7.11
C ASP A 95 29.46 -17.08 6.36
N TRP A 96 29.46 -17.09 5.03
CA TRP A 96 30.51 -16.49 4.23
C TRP A 96 30.42 -14.97 4.11
N ILE A 97 29.24 -14.38 4.44
CA ILE A 97 28.96 -12.94 4.32
C ILE A 97 29.63 -12.19 5.46
N ASP A 98 29.70 -12.76 6.66
CA ASP A 98 30.39 -12.15 7.82
C ASP A 98 31.92 -11.95 7.57
N LYS A 99 32.45 -12.51 6.52
CA LYS A 99 33.88 -12.41 6.15
C LYS A 99 34.15 -11.53 4.92
N ASN A 100 33.09 -10.93 4.32
CA ASN A 100 33.25 -10.13 3.11
C ASN A 100 33.12 -8.62 3.41
N PRO A 101 34.15 -7.81 3.09
CA PRO A 101 34.12 -6.35 3.27
C PRO A 101 33.07 -5.65 2.43
N TRP A 102 32.44 -6.32 1.48
CA TRP A 102 31.33 -5.82 0.63
C TRP A 102 29.97 -5.89 1.31
N ALA A 103 29.85 -6.58 2.46
CA ALA A 103 28.63 -6.69 3.22
C ALA A 103 28.26 -5.37 3.92
N GLU A 104 29.22 -4.47 4.10
CA GLU A 104 29.04 -3.13 4.67
C GLU A 104 28.87 -2.05 3.59
N LEU A 105 28.12 -2.32 2.53
CA LEU A 105 27.79 -1.27 1.56
C LEU A 105 26.89 -0.25 2.23
N PRO A 106 27.35 1.02 2.38
CA PRO A 106 26.52 2.07 2.96
C PRO A 106 25.29 2.28 2.08
N GLY A 107 24.21 2.74 2.68
CA GLY A 107 22.99 3.12 1.97
C GLY A 107 23.28 4.01 0.79
N LEU A 108 22.43 3.98 -0.22
CA LEU A 108 22.60 4.80 -1.42
C LEU A 108 22.84 6.27 -1.01
N PRO A 109 24.00 6.87 -1.33
CA PRO A 109 24.26 8.26 -1.03
C PRO A 109 23.12 9.11 -1.63
N TRP A 110 22.66 10.10 -0.90
CA TRP A 110 21.60 11.00 -1.36
C TRP A 110 21.86 11.58 -2.75
N THR A 111 23.12 11.77 -3.09
CA THR A 111 23.58 12.27 -4.41
C THR A 111 23.24 11.33 -5.55
N ILE A 112 23.34 10.00 -5.34
CA ILE A 112 22.99 8.98 -6.35
C ILE A 112 21.48 8.98 -6.58
N VAL A 113 20.69 9.05 -5.51
CA VAL A 113 19.23 9.09 -5.62
C VAL A 113 18.78 10.39 -6.32
N ALA A 114 19.39 11.53 -5.96
CA ALA A 114 19.12 12.81 -6.58
C ALA A 114 19.53 12.82 -8.06
N ALA A 115 20.70 12.30 -8.41
CA ALA A 115 21.15 12.18 -9.78
C ALA A 115 20.25 11.24 -10.59
N GLY A 116 19.86 10.10 -10.02
CA GLY A 116 18.93 9.15 -10.63
C GLY A 116 17.56 9.78 -10.92
N ALA A 117 17.00 10.51 -9.96
CA ALA A 117 15.75 11.25 -10.13
C ALA A 117 15.86 12.33 -11.22
N ALA A 118 16.97 13.10 -11.25
CA ALA A 118 17.20 14.10 -12.26
C ALA A 118 17.36 13.49 -13.68
N ILE A 119 18.11 12.40 -13.81
CA ILE A 119 18.30 11.69 -15.09
C ILE A 119 16.98 11.09 -15.58
N LEU A 120 16.19 10.47 -14.69
CA LEU A 120 14.90 9.93 -15.03
C LEU A 120 13.94 11.04 -15.49
N SER A 121 13.89 12.14 -14.75
CA SER A 121 13.09 13.32 -15.09
C SER A 121 13.50 13.93 -16.43
N TYR A 122 14.80 13.97 -16.72
CA TYR A 122 15.32 14.43 -18.01
C TYR A 122 14.82 13.58 -19.18
N LYS A 123 14.83 12.25 -19.01
CA LYS A 123 14.35 11.33 -20.06
C LYS A 123 12.84 11.42 -20.28
N VAL A 124 12.06 11.75 -19.24
CA VAL A 124 10.59 11.82 -19.32
C VAL A 124 10.10 13.11 -19.92
N SER A 125 10.61 14.26 -19.47
CA SER A 125 10.08 15.56 -19.87
C SER A 125 11.16 16.65 -20.12
N GLY A 126 12.43 16.25 -20.26
CA GLY A 126 13.52 17.13 -20.65
C GLY A 126 14.11 17.96 -19.50
N LYS A 127 14.83 19.05 -19.90
CA LYS A 127 15.68 19.84 -18.98
C LYS A 127 14.91 20.52 -17.84
N GLY A 128 13.70 20.99 -18.09
CA GLY A 128 12.90 21.69 -17.08
C GLY A 128 12.52 20.81 -15.90
N LEU A 129 12.01 19.61 -16.18
CA LEU A 129 11.64 18.65 -15.13
C LEU A 129 12.87 18.12 -14.39
N ALA A 130 13.99 17.92 -15.08
CA ALA A 130 15.25 17.50 -14.47
C ALA A 130 15.79 18.55 -13.49
N LEU A 131 15.76 19.84 -13.87
CA LEU A 131 16.17 20.93 -12.99
C LEU A 131 15.25 21.03 -11.77
N PHE A 132 13.93 20.95 -11.96
CA PHE A 132 12.96 20.97 -10.87
C PHE A 132 13.19 19.80 -9.90
N ALA A 133 13.35 18.58 -10.41
CA ALA A 133 13.62 17.41 -9.59
C ALA A 133 14.94 17.53 -8.83
N GLY A 134 16.01 17.99 -9.48
CA GLY A 134 17.31 18.22 -8.85
C GLY A 134 17.24 19.26 -7.72
N LEU A 135 16.61 20.40 -7.97
CA LEU A 135 16.42 21.45 -6.96
C LEU A 135 15.57 20.96 -5.79
N THR A 136 14.52 20.17 -6.04
CA THR A 136 13.69 19.60 -4.98
C THR A 136 14.50 18.64 -4.11
N MET A 137 15.35 17.79 -4.69
CA MET A 137 16.19 16.87 -3.94
C MET A 137 17.24 17.60 -3.10
N ILE A 138 17.84 18.66 -3.64
CA ILE A 138 18.78 19.52 -2.91
C ILE A 138 18.05 20.20 -1.74
N TYR A 139 16.86 20.76 -1.97
CA TYR A 139 16.04 21.37 -0.93
C TYR A 139 15.75 20.39 0.21
N ILE A 140 15.26 19.18 -0.09
CA ILE A 140 14.99 18.14 0.89
C ILE A 140 16.24 17.80 1.73
N SER A 141 17.41 17.77 1.09
CA SER A 141 18.68 17.44 1.77
C SER A 141 19.14 18.59 2.68
N ILE A 142 19.06 19.85 2.23
CA ILE A 142 19.47 21.02 3.02
C ILE A 142 18.61 21.19 4.27
N PHE A 143 17.30 20.98 4.15
CA PHE A 143 16.37 21.12 5.27
C PHE A 143 16.30 19.86 6.18
N GLY A 144 17.19 18.88 6.01
CA GLY A 144 17.26 17.69 6.86
C GLY A 144 16.05 16.74 6.71
N GLN A 145 15.24 16.91 5.65
CA GLN A 145 14.06 16.11 5.40
C GLN A 145 14.35 14.85 4.56
N TRP A 146 15.63 14.54 4.35
CA TRP A 146 16.04 13.38 3.55
C TRP A 146 15.46 12.07 4.08
N LYS A 147 15.71 11.76 5.37
CA LYS A 147 15.25 10.52 6.00
C LYS A 147 13.72 10.38 5.97
N PRO A 148 12.93 11.38 6.39
CA PRO A 148 11.47 11.33 6.28
C PRO A 148 10.96 11.17 4.84
N SER A 149 11.62 11.83 3.87
CA SER A 149 11.26 11.72 2.45
C SER A 149 11.47 10.31 1.91
N MET A 150 12.61 9.69 2.23
CA MET A 150 12.89 8.30 1.82
C MET A 150 11.97 7.29 2.49
N GLN A 151 11.57 7.53 3.74
CA GLN A 151 10.54 6.72 4.42
C GLN A 151 9.19 6.82 3.69
N THR A 152 8.75 8.02 3.33
CA THR A 152 7.52 8.22 2.55
C THR A 152 7.64 7.58 1.16
N LEU A 153 8.79 7.72 0.51
CA LEU A 153 9.03 7.11 -0.79
C LEU A 153 8.99 5.58 -0.71
N SER A 154 9.60 4.97 0.30
CA SER A 154 9.55 3.51 0.51
C SER A 154 8.13 3.00 0.69
N PHE A 155 7.31 3.73 1.44
CA PHE A 155 5.89 3.46 1.62
C PHE A 155 5.13 3.47 0.29
N ILE A 156 5.31 4.51 -0.53
CA ILE A 156 4.63 4.66 -1.82
C ILE A 156 5.11 3.61 -2.83
N LEU A 157 6.42 3.29 -2.84
CA LEU A 157 6.99 2.28 -3.72
C LEU A 157 6.48 0.85 -3.42
N VAL A 158 5.98 0.59 -2.23
CA VAL A 158 5.29 -0.66 -1.90
C VAL A 158 3.80 -0.57 -2.25
N ALA A 159 3.12 0.47 -1.75
CA ALA A 159 1.68 0.60 -1.86
C ALA A 159 1.19 0.77 -3.30
N ALA A 160 1.82 1.65 -4.08
CA ALA A 160 1.33 1.98 -5.42
C ALA A 160 1.45 0.81 -6.43
N PRO A 161 2.59 0.10 -6.57
CA PRO A 161 2.68 -1.05 -7.46
C PRO A 161 1.74 -2.19 -7.07
N LEU A 162 1.59 -2.48 -5.77
CA LEU A 162 0.68 -3.52 -5.32
C LEU A 162 -0.78 -3.13 -5.60
N SER A 163 -1.17 -1.88 -5.31
CA SER A 163 -2.51 -1.37 -5.65
C SER A 163 -2.78 -1.42 -7.15
N PHE A 164 -1.78 -1.10 -7.97
CA PHE A 164 -1.88 -1.21 -9.43
C PHE A 164 -2.11 -2.66 -9.87
N ILE A 165 -1.29 -3.60 -9.40
CA ILE A 165 -1.39 -5.02 -9.78
C ILE A 165 -2.75 -5.60 -9.38
N PHE A 166 -3.17 -5.40 -8.13
CA PHE A 166 -4.46 -5.89 -7.65
C PHE A 166 -5.64 -5.18 -8.32
N GLY A 167 -5.57 -3.85 -8.48
CA GLY A 167 -6.61 -3.06 -9.12
C GLY A 167 -6.78 -3.40 -10.60
N LEU A 168 -5.68 -3.54 -11.34
CA LEU A 168 -5.70 -3.96 -12.74
C LEU A 168 -6.26 -5.39 -12.88
N GLY A 169 -5.78 -6.32 -12.03
CA GLY A 169 -6.24 -7.71 -12.06
C GLY A 169 -7.74 -7.85 -11.78
N LEU A 170 -8.22 -7.20 -10.71
CA LEU A 170 -9.66 -7.19 -10.38
C LEU A 170 -10.49 -6.44 -11.44
N GLY A 171 -9.98 -5.35 -12.01
CA GLY A 171 -10.62 -4.64 -13.11
C GLY A 171 -10.79 -5.49 -14.36
N ILE A 172 -9.76 -6.24 -14.74
CA ILE A 172 -9.84 -7.20 -15.86
C ILE A 172 -10.82 -8.34 -15.54
N ALA A 173 -10.83 -8.86 -14.32
CA ALA A 173 -11.75 -9.89 -13.88
C ALA A 173 -13.22 -9.40 -13.94
N ALA A 174 -13.47 -8.18 -13.47
CA ALA A 174 -14.78 -7.55 -13.55
C ALA A 174 -15.22 -7.27 -14.99
N PHE A 175 -14.31 -6.82 -15.85
CA PHE A 175 -14.59 -6.65 -17.29
C PHE A 175 -14.99 -7.97 -17.96
N LYS A 176 -14.32 -9.08 -17.62
CA LYS A 176 -14.62 -10.41 -18.19
C LYS A 176 -15.92 -11.03 -17.67
N SER A 177 -16.32 -10.72 -16.44
CA SER A 177 -17.44 -11.36 -15.76
C SER A 177 -18.41 -10.35 -15.16
N LYS A 178 -19.61 -10.28 -15.70
CA LYS A 178 -20.71 -9.45 -15.16
C LYS A 178 -21.09 -9.81 -13.71
N ARG A 179 -20.83 -11.05 -13.28
CA ARG A 179 -21.08 -11.46 -11.88
C ARG A 179 -20.08 -10.80 -10.93
N VAL A 180 -18.79 -10.83 -11.31
CA VAL A 180 -17.71 -10.18 -10.54
C VAL A 180 -17.94 -8.69 -10.48
N GLU A 181 -18.28 -8.06 -11.59
CA GLU A 181 -18.60 -6.64 -11.64
C GLU A 181 -19.76 -6.28 -10.72
N LYS A 182 -20.88 -7.02 -10.80
CA LYS A 182 -22.05 -6.79 -9.96
C LYS A 182 -21.76 -6.92 -8.45
N ALA A 183 -20.87 -7.84 -8.09
CA ALA A 183 -20.43 -8.03 -6.71
C ALA A 183 -19.47 -6.93 -6.23
N LEU A 184 -18.56 -6.49 -7.10
CA LEU A 184 -17.57 -5.46 -6.75
C LEU A 184 -18.18 -4.05 -6.73
N TYR A 185 -19.12 -3.74 -7.61
CA TYR A 185 -19.63 -2.38 -7.80
C TYR A 185 -20.15 -1.72 -6.52
N PRO A 186 -21.02 -2.35 -5.70
CA PRO A 186 -21.48 -1.74 -4.45
C PRO A 186 -20.35 -1.52 -3.45
N ILE A 187 -19.37 -2.43 -3.39
CA ILE A 187 -18.19 -2.30 -2.52
C ILE A 187 -17.35 -1.10 -2.94
N LEU A 188 -17.11 -0.95 -4.24
CA LEU A 188 -16.34 0.17 -4.78
C LEU A 188 -17.01 1.51 -4.52
N LEU A 189 -18.34 1.59 -4.64
CA LEU A 189 -19.10 2.80 -4.33
C LEU A 189 -18.96 3.19 -2.86
N VAL A 190 -19.16 2.25 -1.95
CA VAL A 190 -18.98 2.50 -0.51
C VAL A 190 -17.57 2.98 -0.21
N MET A 191 -16.55 2.29 -0.72
CA MET A 191 -15.14 2.66 -0.48
C MET A 191 -14.76 4.04 -1.03
N GLN A 192 -15.40 4.51 -2.11
CA GLN A 192 -15.13 5.83 -2.67
C GLN A 192 -15.92 6.97 -1.98
N THR A 193 -17.05 6.65 -1.37
CA THR A 193 -17.86 7.64 -0.64
C THR A 193 -17.41 7.80 0.82
N MET A 194 -16.72 6.80 1.37
CA MET A 194 -16.20 6.87 2.74
C MET A 194 -15.03 7.87 2.85
N PRO A 195 -15.02 8.72 3.88
CA PRO A 195 -13.84 9.52 4.20
C PRO A 195 -12.63 8.63 4.45
N GLN A 196 -11.48 8.98 3.88
CA GLN A 196 -10.24 8.18 4.01
C GLN A 196 -9.85 7.93 5.47
N TYR A 197 -10.12 8.88 6.36
CA TYR A 197 -9.89 8.74 7.81
C TYR A 197 -10.74 7.64 8.46
N ALA A 198 -11.95 7.39 7.96
CA ALA A 198 -12.83 6.36 8.53
C ALA A 198 -12.26 4.95 8.38
N VAL A 199 -11.44 4.73 7.34
CA VAL A 199 -10.80 3.43 7.09
C VAL A 199 -9.64 3.16 8.06
N LEU A 200 -9.07 4.22 8.70
CA LEU A 200 -7.95 4.06 9.63
C LEU A 200 -8.35 3.28 10.89
N VAL A 201 -9.55 3.47 11.40
CA VAL A 201 -10.01 2.87 12.66
C VAL A 201 -10.10 1.33 12.58
N PRO A 202 -10.84 0.73 11.63
CA PRO A 202 -10.85 -0.73 11.47
C PRO A 202 -9.46 -1.30 11.20
N ALA A 203 -8.63 -0.58 10.48
CA ALA A 203 -7.31 -1.04 10.14
C ALA A 203 -6.35 -1.03 11.35
N LEU A 204 -6.45 -0.05 12.23
CA LEU A 204 -5.73 -0.03 13.51
C LEU A 204 -6.04 -1.27 14.36
N VAL A 205 -7.31 -1.67 14.39
CA VAL A 205 -7.77 -2.85 15.14
C VAL A 205 -7.22 -4.15 14.52
N LEU A 206 -7.23 -4.26 13.18
CA LEU A 206 -6.82 -5.47 12.47
C LEU A 206 -5.31 -5.62 12.35
N PHE A 207 -4.60 -4.54 12.02
CA PHE A 207 -3.18 -4.56 11.65
C PHE A 207 -2.26 -3.92 12.68
N GLY A 208 -2.83 -3.19 13.66
CA GLY A 208 -2.06 -2.46 14.68
C GLY A 208 -1.49 -1.13 14.17
N VAL A 209 -0.57 -0.54 14.94
CA VAL A 209 0.07 0.75 14.67
C VAL A 209 1.35 0.55 13.88
N GLY A 210 1.61 1.39 12.89
CA GLY A 210 2.89 1.46 12.19
C GLY A 210 2.81 1.46 10.67
N ASP A 211 3.97 1.43 10.04
CA ASP A 211 4.14 1.55 8.59
C ASP A 211 3.42 0.42 7.80
N HIS A 212 3.41 -0.79 8.33
CA HIS A 212 2.76 -1.95 7.70
C HIS A 212 1.23 -1.76 7.61
N ALA A 213 0.61 -1.30 8.69
CA ALA A 213 -0.82 -1.00 8.70
C ALA A 213 -1.14 0.11 7.69
N ALA A 214 -0.32 1.15 7.66
CA ALA A 214 -0.44 2.27 6.74
C ALA A 214 -0.41 1.83 5.27
N VAL A 215 0.53 0.95 4.89
CA VAL A 215 0.62 0.41 3.52
C VAL A 215 -0.62 -0.40 3.15
N ILE A 216 -1.08 -1.30 4.03
CA ILE A 216 -2.26 -2.12 3.77
C ILE A 216 -3.51 -1.25 3.56
N ILE A 217 -3.71 -0.25 4.42
CA ILE A 217 -4.85 0.67 4.30
C ILE A 217 -4.77 1.46 3.00
N THR A 218 -3.58 1.96 2.68
CA THR A 218 -3.37 2.71 1.44
C THR A 218 -3.71 1.86 0.22
N MET A 219 -3.31 0.59 0.21
CA MET A 219 -3.69 -0.34 -0.85
C MET A 219 -5.21 -0.49 -0.96
N VAL A 220 -5.88 -0.69 0.17
CA VAL A 220 -7.35 -0.84 0.21
C VAL A 220 -8.04 0.38 -0.38
N VAL A 221 -7.59 1.59 -0.06
CA VAL A 221 -8.18 2.85 -0.54
C VAL A 221 -7.77 3.16 -2.00
N ALA A 222 -6.59 2.73 -2.44
CA ALA A 222 -6.07 3.02 -3.79
C ALA A 222 -6.52 2.02 -4.87
N ILE A 223 -6.95 0.82 -4.49
CA ILE A 223 -7.42 -0.23 -5.43
C ILE A 223 -8.73 0.17 -6.16
N PRO A 224 -9.77 0.71 -5.52
CA PRO A 224 -11.04 1.05 -6.16
C PRO A 224 -10.93 1.95 -7.40
N PRO A 225 -10.26 3.11 -7.38
CA PRO A 225 -10.14 3.93 -8.57
C PRO A 225 -9.42 3.22 -9.72
N MET A 226 -8.43 2.36 -9.43
CA MET A 226 -7.75 1.57 -10.44
C MET A 226 -8.68 0.55 -11.10
N ILE A 227 -9.51 -0.14 -10.33
CA ILE A 227 -10.51 -1.10 -10.87
C ILE A 227 -11.45 -0.38 -11.82
N LEU A 228 -12.02 0.75 -11.40
CA LEU A 228 -13.01 1.49 -12.21
C LEU A 228 -12.40 2.00 -13.51
N LEU A 229 -11.22 2.62 -13.45
CA LEU A 229 -10.55 3.14 -14.65
C LEU A 229 -10.08 2.02 -15.58
N THR A 230 -9.74 0.85 -15.04
CA THR A 230 -9.47 -0.35 -15.86
C THR A 230 -10.73 -0.82 -16.60
N ILE A 231 -11.87 -0.93 -15.91
CA ILE A 231 -13.14 -1.33 -16.54
C ILE A 231 -13.56 -0.32 -17.60
N LEU A 232 -13.51 0.97 -17.29
CA LEU A 232 -13.87 2.04 -18.21
C LEU A 232 -12.98 2.05 -19.45
N GLY A 233 -11.66 1.96 -19.27
CA GLY A 233 -10.71 1.93 -20.38
C GLY A 233 -10.87 0.72 -21.30
N LEU A 234 -11.09 -0.47 -20.72
CA LEU A 234 -11.33 -1.67 -21.52
C LEU A 234 -12.67 -1.61 -22.28
N ARG A 235 -13.68 -0.92 -21.73
CA ARG A 235 -14.98 -0.72 -22.41
C ARG A 235 -14.95 0.37 -23.47
N ALA A 236 -14.04 1.31 -23.36
CA ALA A 236 -13.86 2.38 -24.32
C ALA A 236 -13.15 1.93 -25.61
N VAL A 237 -12.64 0.68 -25.67
CA VAL A 237 -11.99 0.14 -26.86
C VAL A 237 -13.04 -0.03 -27.98
N PRO A 238 -12.83 0.56 -29.18
CA PRO A 238 -13.76 0.44 -30.28
C PRO A 238 -14.00 -1.02 -30.71
N PRO A 239 -15.25 -1.40 -31.03
CA PRO A 239 -15.59 -2.76 -31.40
C PRO A 239 -14.83 -3.21 -32.66
N GLU A 240 -14.51 -2.31 -33.58
CA GLU A 240 -13.77 -2.59 -34.81
C GLU A 240 -12.36 -3.14 -34.50
N VAL A 241 -11.73 -2.63 -33.47
CA VAL A 241 -10.40 -3.10 -33.02
C VAL A 241 -10.49 -4.50 -32.44
N ILE A 242 -11.59 -4.80 -31.72
CA ILE A 242 -11.84 -6.13 -31.15
C ILE A 242 -12.10 -7.15 -32.26
N GLU A 243 -12.90 -6.77 -33.26
CA GLU A 243 -13.22 -7.62 -34.39
C GLU A 243 -11.98 -7.90 -35.24
N ALA A 244 -11.17 -6.88 -35.55
CA ALA A 244 -9.90 -7.04 -36.24
C ALA A 244 -8.97 -8.02 -35.54
N GLY A 245 -8.87 -7.92 -34.20
CA GLY A 245 -8.10 -8.86 -33.38
C GLY A 245 -8.63 -10.31 -33.48
N ARG A 246 -9.94 -10.50 -33.50
CA ARG A 246 -10.57 -11.82 -33.64
C ARG A 246 -10.35 -12.38 -35.04
N MET A 247 -10.52 -11.56 -36.06
CA MET A 247 -10.28 -11.96 -37.47
C MET A 247 -8.81 -12.34 -37.72
N SER A 248 -7.88 -11.75 -36.99
CA SER A 248 -6.46 -12.11 -37.00
C SER A 248 -6.16 -13.42 -36.25
N GLY A 249 -7.16 -14.15 -35.76
CA GLY A 249 -7.01 -15.44 -35.07
C GLY A 249 -6.58 -15.32 -33.58
N CYS A 250 -6.72 -14.16 -32.95
CA CYS A 250 -6.35 -13.99 -31.55
C CYS A 250 -7.23 -14.82 -30.61
N ASN A 251 -6.61 -15.62 -29.77
CA ASN A 251 -7.27 -16.24 -28.59
C ASN A 251 -7.70 -15.16 -27.59
N ASN A 252 -8.64 -15.45 -26.69
CA ASN A 252 -9.15 -14.53 -25.66
C ASN A 252 -8.04 -13.91 -24.79
N TRP A 253 -6.98 -14.63 -24.47
CA TRP A 253 -5.82 -14.11 -23.76
C TRP A 253 -4.99 -13.15 -24.64
N GLN A 254 -4.75 -13.54 -25.88
CA GLN A 254 -4.05 -12.69 -26.84
C GLN A 254 -4.83 -11.41 -27.12
N LEU A 255 -6.15 -11.52 -27.28
CA LEU A 255 -7.04 -10.37 -27.45
C LEU A 255 -6.93 -9.41 -26.23
N MET A 256 -6.93 -9.95 -25.01
CA MET A 256 -6.82 -9.13 -23.81
C MET A 256 -5.47 -8.41 -23.73
N PHE A 257 -4.35 -9.15 -23.80
CA PHE A 257 -3.03 -8.60 -23.54
C PHE A 257 -2.36 -7.93 -24.74
N LYS A 258 -2.70 -8.34 -25.98
CA LYS A 258 -2.09 -7.77 -27.19
C LYS A 258 -2.95 -6.71 -27.87
N VAL A 259 -4.25 -6.67 -27.60
CA VAL A 259 -5.17 -5.73 -28.25
C VAL A 259 -5.84 -4.81 -27.24
N LEU A 260 -6.62 -5.35 -26.28
CA LEU A 260 -7.44 -4.54 -25.38
C LEU A 260 -6.61 -3.67 -24.44
N ILE A 261 -5.68 -4.25 -23.68
CA ILE A 261 -4.84 -3.51 -22.72
C ILE A 261 -3.97 -2.45 -23.41
N PRO A 262 -3.26 -2.75 -24.51
CA PRO A 262 -2.49 -1.74 -25.22
C PRO A 262 -3.34 -0.59 -25.79
N THR A 263 -4.56 -0.89 -26.27
CA THR A 263 -5.49 0.13 -26.78
C THR A 263 -6.03 0.99 -25.62
N ALA A 264 -6.38 0.37 -24.50
CA ALA A 264 -6.88 1.04 -23.28
C ALA A 264 -5.77 1.72 -22.43
N ARG A 265 -4.51 1.70 -22.87
CA ARG A 265 -3.36 2.17 -22.08
C ARG A 265 -3.52 3.57 -21.51
N ARG A 266 -4.19 4.47 -22.25
CA ARG A 266 -4.39 5.86 -21.80
C ARG A 266 -5.22 5.91 -20.53
N ASP A 267 -6.34 5.21 -20.48
CA ASP A 267 -7.24 5.19 -19.32
C ASP A 267 -6.62 4.41 -18.15
N ILE A 268 -5.89 3.33 -18.45
CA ILE A 268 -5.12 2.58 -17.45
C ILE A 268 -4.05 3.46 -16.81
N LEU A 269 -3.34 4.30 -17.58
CA LEU A 269 -2.35 5.24 -17.06
C LEU A 269 -2.99 6.35 -16.23
N ILE A 270 -4.21 6.79 -16.56
CA ILE A 270 -4.99 7.69 -15.70
C ILE A 270 -5.28 6.98 -14.37
N GLY A 271 -5.60 5.69 -14.38
CA GLY A 271 -5.76 4.87 -13.19
C GLY A 271 -4.50 4.82 -12.33
N VAL A 272 -3.33 4.61 -12.94
CA VAL A 272 -2.03 4.64 -12.25
C VAL A 272 -1.79 5.99 -11.59
N ASN A 273 -2.03 7.09 -12.31
CA ASN A 273 -1.88 8.44 -11.77
C ASN A 273 -2.80 8.64 -10.55
N GLN A 274 -4.05 8.18 -10.61
CA GLN A 274 -4.98 8.27 -9.49
C GLN A 274 -4.51 7.45 -8.29
N VAL A 275 -3.99 6.23 -8.50
CA VAL A 275 -3.38 5.41 -7.43
C VAL A 275 -2.25 6.15 -6.75
N ILE A 276 -1.34 6.76 -7.51
CA ILE A 276 -0.21 7.51 -6.98
C ILE A 276 -0.70 8.69 -6.14
N MET A 277 -1.69 9.45 -6.63
CA MET A 277 -2.27 10.59 -5.89
C MET A 277 -2.90 10.16 -4.57
N VAL A 278 -3.63 9.04 -4.57
CA VAL A 278 -4.19 8.47 -3.34
C VAL A 278 -3.09 8.01 -2.38
N CYS A 279 -2.03 7.39 -2.87
CA CYS A 279 -0.88 6.99 -2.03
C CYS A 279 -0.22 8.19 -1.36
N PHE A 280 -0.05 9.32 -2.06
CA PHE A 280 0.47 10.55 -1.45
C PHE A 280 -0.47 11.11 -0.38
N SER A 281 -1.77 11.15 -0.64
CA SER A 281 -2.76 11.59 0.35
C SER A 281 -2.72 10.70 1.59
N MET A 282 -2.68 9.39 1.40
CA MET A 282 -2.62 8.41 2.49
C MET A 282 -1.29 8.45 3.25
N ALA A 283 -0.17 8.82 2.61
CA ALA A 283 1.10 8.99 3.29
C ALA A 283 1.06 10.09 4.35
N VAL A 284 0.24 11.13 4.15
CA VAL A 284 0.01 12.18 5.16
C VAL A 284 -0.96 11.69 6.23
N ILE A 285 -2.07 11.09 5.83
CA ILE A 285 -3.13 10.61 6.72
C ILE A 285 -2.63 9.48 7.62
N SER A 286 -1.78 8.61 7.12
CA SER A 286 -1.21 7.47 7.88
C SER A 286 -0.31 7.88 9.04
N ALA A 287 0.11 9.14 9.12
CA ALA A 287 0.80 9.67 10.30
C ALA A 287 -0.03 9.52 11.59
N PHE A 288 -1.36 9.61 11.49
CA PHE A 288 -2.26 9.43 12.64
C PHE A 288 -2.25 8.00 13.20
N ILE A 289 -1.81 7.03 12.44
CA ILE A 289 -1.62 5.64 12.88
C ILE A 289 -0.15 5.29 13.13
N GLY A 290 0.70 6.31 13.30
CA GLY A 290 2.12 6.15 13.66
C GLY A 290 3.03 5.73 12.51
N ALA A 291 2.62 5.89 11.25
CA ALA A 291 3.51 5.69 10.11
C ALA A 291 4.56 6.80 10.06
N LYS A 292 5.83 6.38 9.91
CA LYS A 292 6.96 7.31 9.85
C LYS A 292 7.09 7.92 8.45
N GLY A 293 7.57 9.17 8.39
CA GLY A 293 7.80 9.87 7.12
C GLY A 293 7.48 11.36 7.20
N LEU A 294 7.34 12.01 6.03
CA LEU A 294 7.02 13.43 5.92
C LEU A 294 5.68 13.78 6.59
N GLY A 295 4.67 12.92 6.47
CA GLY A 295 3.36 13.10 7.11
C GLY A 295 3.48 13.17 8.63
N PHE A 296 4.33 12.34 9.24
CA PHE A 296 4.57 12.35 10.68
C PHE A 296 5.23 13.65 11.15
N ASN A 297 6.24 14.13 10.40
CA ASN A 297 6.87 15.42 10.71
C ASN A 297 5.89 16.59 10.58
N LEU A 298 5.02 16.54 9.56
CA LEU A 298 3.95 17.53 9.40
C LEU A 298 2.99 17.51 10.60
N LEU A 299 2.58 16.33 11.04
CA LEU A 299 1.72 16.18 12.23
C LEU A 299 2.37 16.74 13.48
N LEU A 300 3.66 16.45 13.71
CA LEU A 300 4.39 17.00 14.86
C LEU A 300 4.47 18.53 14.80
N ALA A 301 4.73 19.10 13.62
CA ALA A 301 4.79 20.55 13.43
C ALA A 301 3.43 21.25 13.62
N LEU A 302 2.31 20.53 13.46
CA LEU A 302 0.97 21.08 13.71
C LEU A 302 0.58 21.06 15.20
N ILE A 303 1.22 20.19 16.00
CA ILE A 303 0.91 20.01 17.42
C ILE A 303 1.86 20.84 18.31
N SER A 304 3.06 21.15 17.80
CA SER A 304 4.05 22.02 18.49
C SER A 304 3.67 23.50 18.40
#